data_63fa97c20990f44f939001a46428346d
#
_entry.id   63fa97c20990f44f939001a46428346d
#
_cell.length_a   1.000
_cell.length_b   1.000
_cell.length_c   1.000
_cell.angle_alpha   90.00
_cell.angle_beta   90.00
_cell.angle_gamma   90.00
#
_symmetry.space_group_name_H-M   'P 1'
#
loop_
_entity.id
_entity.type
_entity.pdbx_description
1 polymer ?
#
loop_
_entity_poly.entity_id
_entity_poly.type
_entity_poly.pdbx_seq_one_letter_code
_entity_poly.pdbx_strand_id
1 'polypeptide(L)'
;YNGQSVWNRLKCNYTKEGWLRKVKYIILLGILILAVCSDVRTEKIRNKLILAGLATGFLIQIYEKGISFIPLWFIQISIPIFLFYPIFRIGALGAGDIKLFSVIAGFLTLKTWWVCVEAAFLVGAAMGLFKLLFKNYVKDAHTIHFSVPILAGYLYYLGVVR
;
A
#
# COMPACT_ATOMS: atom_id res chain seq x y z
N TYR A 1 -5.90 -42.26 19.94
CA TYR A 1 -6.07 -40.93 19.33
C TYR A 1 -4.75 -40.19 19.48
N ASN A 2 -4.06 -39.98 18.35
CA ASN A 2 -2.71 -39.47 18.32
C ASN A 2 -2.71 -37.93 18.39
N GLY A 3 -2.72 -37.35 19.57
CA GLY A 3 -2.69 -35.89 19.80
C GLY A 3 -1.46 -35.20 19.14
N GLN A 4 -0.33 -35.93 19.00
CA GLN A 4 0.85 -35.42 18.31
C GLN A 4 0.65 -35.11 16.84
N SER A 5 -0.20 -35.82 16.12
CA SER A 5 -0.48 -35.56 14.70
C SER A 5 -1.31 -34.31 14.49
N VAL A 6 -2.17 -33.96 15.44
CA VAL A 6 -2.94 -32.70 15.46
C VAL A 6 -2.03 -31.53 15.76
N TRP A 7 -1.16 -31.63 16.78
CA TRP A 7 -0.18 -30.62 17.14
C TRP A 7 0.80 -30.30 16.01
N ASN A 8 1.29 -31.32 15.30
CA ASN A 8 2.19 -31.15 14.15
C ASN A 8 1.50 -30.44 12.97
N ARG A 9 0.22 -30.74 12.70
CA ARG A 9 -0.58 -30.03 11.69
C ARG A 9 -0.83 -28.58 12.04
N LEU A 10 -1.18 -28.30 13.30
CA LEU A 10 -1.39 -26.92 13.78
C LEU A 10 -0.10 -26.10 13.72
N LYS A 11 1.03 -26.68 14.12
CA LYS A 11 2.34 -26.04 14.06
C LYS A 11 2.79 -25.77 12.61
N CYS A 12 2.54 -26.71 11.69
CA CYS A 12 2.87 -26.56 10.27
C CYS A 12 2.01 -25.46 9.61
N ASN A 13 0.71 -25.38 9.94
CA ASN A 13 -0.15 -24.31 9.46
C ASN A 13 0.26 -22.94 9.99
N TYR A 14 0.57 -22.85 11.28
CA TYR A 14 1.01 -21.59 11.92
C TYR A 14 2.31 -21.04 11.32
N THR A 15 3.30 -21.88 11.05
CA THR A 15 4.55 -21.49 10.38
C THR A 15 4.33 -21.08 8.93
N LYS A 16 3.45 -21.77 8.21
CA LYS A 16 3.10 -21.48 6.81
C LYS A 16 2.40 -20.13 6.65
N GLU A 17 1.44 -19.84 7.54
CA GLU A 17 0.75 -18.53 7.56
C GLU A 17 1.72 -17.38 7.93
N GLY A 18 2.62 -17.60 8.86
CA GLY A 18 3.62 -16.61 9.25
C GLY A 18 4.61 -16.27 8.12
N TRP A 19 5.03 -17.29 7.37
CA TRP A 19 5.92 -17.10 6.21
C TRP A 19 5.23 -16.37 5.06
N LEU A 20 4.03 -16.78 4.69
CA LEU A 20 3.22 -16.11 3.65
C LEU A 20 2.97 -14.64 3.97
N ARG A 21 2.67 -14.34 5.22
CA ARG A 21 2.49 -12.97 5.69
C ARG A 21 3.75 -12.13 5.48
N LYS A 22 4.93 -12.65 5.83
CA LYS A 22 6.21 -11.97 5.59
C LYS A 22 6.47 -11.72 4.11
N VAL A 23 6.26 -12.74 3.27
CA VAL A 23 6.44 -12.63 1.81
C VAL A 23 5.52 -11.57 1.22
N LYS A 24 4.26 -11.53 1.61
CA LYS A 24 3.28 -10.53 1.19
C LYS A 24 3.77 -9.10 1.47
N TYR A 25 4.29 -8.84 2.66
CA TYR A 25 4.81 -7.53 3.02
C TYR A 25 6.07 -7.16 2.24
N ILE A 26 6.97 -8.12 1.99
CA ILE A 26 8.18 -7.89 1.20
C ILE A 26 7.83 -7.57 -0.26
N ILE A 27 6.89 -8.31 -0.85
CA ILE A 27 6.42 -8.06 -2.23
C ILE A 27 5.81 -6.66 -2.33
N LEU A 28 4.92 -6.29 -1.40
CA LEU A 28 4.31 -4.97 -1.39
C LEU A 28 5.36 -3.86 -1.24
N LEU A 29 6.35 -4.05 -0.36
CA LEU A 29 7.47 -3.12 -0.20
C LEU A 29 8.24 -2.94 -1.52
N GLY A 30 8.55 -4.03 -2.22
CA GLY A 30 9.22 -3.98 -3.52
C GLY A 30 8.42 -3.20 -4.57
N ILE A 31 7.11 -3.43 -4.64
CA ILE A 31 6.22 -2.70 -5.55
C ILE A 31 6.20 -1.21 -5.22
N LEU A 32 6.13 -0.83 -3.95
CA LEU A 32 6.13 0.57 -3.51
C LEU A 32 7.47 1.26 -3.82
N ILE A 33 8.60 0.59 -3.61
CA ILE A 33 9.93 1.14 -3.97
C ILE A 33 10.01 1.37 -5.49
N LEU A 34 9.57 0.41 -6.30
CA LEU A 34 9.56 0.56 -7.75
C LEU A 34 8.61 1.68 -8.20
N ALA A 35 7.49 1.87 -7.50
CA ALA A 35 6.55 2.96 -7.78
C ALA A 35 7.19 4.32 -7.49
N VAL A 36 7.86 4.49 -6.34
CA VAL A 36 8.59 5.71 -5.98
C VAL A 36 9.71 5.98 -6.98
N CYS A 37 10.51 4.97 -7.34
CA CYS A 37 11.57 5.12 -8.34
C CYS A 37 11.02 5.54 -9.72
N SER A 38 9.87 5.00 -10.11
CA SER A 38 9.20 5.39 -11.36
C SER A 38 8.68 6.82 -11.29
N ASP A 39 8.05 7.19 -10.18
CA ASP A 39 7.45 8.51 -9.98
C ASP A 39 8.53 9.61 -9.97
N VAL A 40 9.62 9.41 -9.23
CA VAL A 40 10.73 10.38 -9.17
C VAL A 40 11.45 10.54 -10.52
N ARG A 41 11.51 9.47 -11.35
CA ARG A 41 12.20 9.54 -12.65
C ARG A 41 11.35 10.06 -13.79
N THR A 42 10.05 9.75 -13.79
CA THR A 42 9.17 10.00 -14.96
C THR A 42 7.96 10.86 -14.62
N GLU A 43 7.84 11.32 -13.37
CA GLU A 43 6.67 12.06 -12.83
C GLU A 43 5.33 11.33 -13.07
N LYS A 44 5.40 10.02 -13.38
CA LYS A 44 4.24 9.18 -13.66
C LYS A 44 4.46 7.75 -13.17
N ILE A 45 3.51 7.24 -12.39
CA ILE A 45 3.51 5.84 -12.00
C ILE A 45 3.03 4.99 -13.18
N ARG A 46 3.84 4.04 -13.61
CA ARG A 46 3.53 3.17 -14.76
C ARG A 46 2.31 2.31 -14.44
N ASN A 47 1.28 2.36 -15.30
CA ASN A 47 0.07 1.54 -15.14
C ASN A 47 0.38 0.04 -15.12
N LYS A 48 1.42 -0.41 -15.82
CA LYS A 48 1.88 -1.81 -15.80
C LYS A 48 2.29 -2.26 -14.39
N LEU A 49 2.95 -1.38 -13.61
CA LEU A 49 3.35 -1.67 -12.23
C LEU A 49 2.13 -1.79 -11.30
N ILE A 50 1.16 -0.89 -11.46
CA ILE A 50 -0.11 -0.94 -10.72
C ILE A 50 -0.86 -2.24 -11.01
N LEU A 51 -0.98 -2.60 -12.29
CA LEU A 51 -1.67 -3.83 -12.70
C LEU A 51 -0.96 -5.09 -12.17
N ALA A 52 0.37 -5.14 -12.25
CA ALA A 52 1.16 -6.24 -11.67
C ALA A 52 0.98 -6.31 -10.14
N GLY A 53 0.95 -5.15 -9.46
CA GLY A 53 0.67 -5.08 -8.02
C GLY A 53 -0.72 -5.62 -7.67
N LEU A 54 -1.76 -5.17 -8.38
CA LEU A 54 -3.12 -5.68 -8.16
C LEU A 54 -3.24 -7.17 -8.44
N ALA A 55 -2.63 -7.68 -9.53
CA ALA A 55 -2.65 -9.09 -9.87
C ALA A 55 -1.96 -9.95 -8.80
N THR A 56 -0.79 -9.53 -8.32
CA THR A 56 -0.09 -10.25 -7.24
C THR A 56 -0.86 -10.19 -5.93
N GLY A 57 -1.44 -9.04 -5.56
CA GLY A 57 -2.31 -8.90 -4.39
C GLY A 57 -3.54 -9.80 -4.47
N PHE A 58 -4.17 -9.88 -5.64
CA PHE A 58 -5.31 -10.76 -5.91
C PHE A 58 -4.96 -12.24 -5.69
N LEU A 59 -3.87 -12.72 -6.29
CA LEU A 59 -3.43 -14.11 -6.14
C LEU A 59 -3.12 -14.47 -4.69
N ILE A 60 -2.43 -13.57 -3.96
CA ILE A 60 -2.12 -13.79 -2.55
C ILE A 60 -3.39 -13.84 -1.70
N GLN A 61 -4.36 -12.94 -1.94
CA GLN A 61 -5.61 -12.91 -1.17
C GLN A 61 -6.49 -14.13 -1.44
N ILE A 62 -6.56 -14.61 -2.69
CA ILE A 62 -7.26 -15.87 -3.01
C ILE A 62 -6.60 -17.05 -2.28
N TYR A 63 -5.27 -17.09 -2.27
CA TYR A 63 -4.55 -18.15 -1.58
C TYR A 63 -4.76 -18.12 -0.05
N GLU A 64 -4.80 -16.91 0.56
CA GLU A 64 -5.01 -16.74 2.00
C GLU A 64 -6.47 -16.95 2.44
N LYS A 65 -7.43 -16.46 1.67
CA LYS A 65 -8.85 -16.33 2.11
C LYS A 65 -9.84 -17.14 1.26
N GLY A 66 -9.35 -17.75 0.17
CA GLY A 66 -10.18 -18.52 -0.75
C GLY A 66 -10.98 -17.68 -1.74
N ILE A 67 -11.67 -18.37 -2.66
CA ILE A 67 -12.42 -17.78 -3.77
C ILE A 67 -13.60 -16.91 -3.27
N SER A 68 -14.21 -17.25 -2.13
CA SER A 68 -15.33 -16.51 -1.56
C SER A 68 -14.98 -15.06 -1.19
N PHE A 69 -13.68 -14.72 -1.09
CA PHE A 69 -13.22 -13.37 -0.78
C PHE A 69 -13.16 -12.45 -2.01
N ILE A 70 -13.33 -12.96 -3.22
CA ILE A 70 -13.21 -12.19 -4.47
C ILE A 70 -14.11 -10.95 -4.50
N PRO A 71 -15.43 -11.03 -4.22
CA PRO A 71 -16.29 -9.83 -4.25
C PRO A 71 -15.83 -8.76 -3.25
N LEU A 72 -15.43 -9.19 -2.05
CA LEU A 72 -14.97 -8.30 -1.00
C LEU A 72 -13.65 -7.63 -1.38
N TRP A 73 -12.76 -8.34 -2.07
CA TRP A 73 -11.50 -7.80 -2.58
C TRP A 73 -11.73 -6.67 -3.60
N PHE A 74 -12.68 -6.85 -4.54
CA PHE A 74 -13.04 -5.79 -5.49
C PHE A 74 -13.61 -4.56 -4.80
N ILE A 75 -14.46 -4.73 -3.79
CA ILE A 75 -14.97 -3.63 -2.97
C ILE A 75 -13.80 -2.93 -2.29
N GLN A 76 -12.88 -3.69 -1.68
CA GLN A 76 -11.74 -3.16 -0.92
C GLN A 76 -10.80 -2.31 -1.78
N ILE A 77 -10.46 -2.71 -3.00
CA ILE A 77 -9.61 -1.93 -3.91
C ILE A 77 -10.32 -0.71 -4.49
N SER A 78 -11.65 -0.70 -4.51
CA SER A 78 -12.45 0.42 -4.99
C SER A 78 -12.58 1.54 -3.94
N ILE A 79 -12.49 1.22 -2.65
CA ILE A 79 -12.61 2.19 -1.55
C ILE A 79 -11.66 3.39 -1.72
N PRO A 80 -10.34 3.22 -1.98
CA PRO A 80 -9.44 4.36 -2.18
C PRO A 80 -9.85 5.25 -3.34
N ILE A 81 -10.36 4.66 -4.43
CA ILE A 81 -10.77 5.41 -5.62
C ILE A 81 -11.92 6.34 -5.26
N PHE A 82 -12.99 5.81 -4.66
CA PHE A 82 -14.16 6.61 -4.28
C PHE A 82 -13.83 7.63 -3.19
N LEU A 83 -13.04 7.25 -2.20
CA LEU A 83 -12.66 8.09 -1.07
C LEU A 83 -11.82 9.29 -1.50
N PHE A 84 -10.82 9.07 -2.37
CA PHE A 84 -9.88 10.11 -2.78
C PHE A 84 -10.30 10.83 -4.07
N TYR A 85 -11.39 10.42 -4.71
CA TYR A 85 -11.89 11.06 -5.93
C TYR A 85 -12.16 12.57 -5.74
N PRO A 86 -12.80 13.05 -4.64
CA PRO A 86 -12.97 14.49 -4.42
C PRO A 86 -11.63 15.24 -4.32
N ILE A 87 -10.64 14.65 -3.65
CA ILE A 87 -9.30 15.22 -3.48
C ILE A 87 -8.56 15.29 -4.82
N PHE A 88 -8.74 14.29 -5.66
CA PHE A 88 -8.25 14.29 -7.04
C PHE A 88 -8.89 15.38 -7.88
N ARG A 89 -10.21 15.59 -7.76
CA ARG A 89 -10.93 16.63 -8.52
C ARG A 89 -10.45 18.04 -8.25
N ILE A 90 -10.00 18.33 -7.02
CA ILE A 90 -9.41 19.63 -6.66
C ILE A 90 -7.90 19.72 -6.99
N GLY A 91 -7.32 18.66 -7.60
CA GLY A 91 -5.92 18.64 -8.02
C GLY A 91 -4.90 18.46 -6.89
N ALA A 92 -5.34 18.12 -5.66
CA ALA A 92 -4.44 17.98 -4.51
C ALA A 92 -3.73 16.61 -4.45
N LEU A 93 -4.24 15.60 -5.16
CA LEU A 93 -3.67 14.25 -5.21
C LEU A 93 -3.60 13.74 -6.65
N GLY A 94 -2.52 13.07 -7.02
CA GLY A 94 -2.35 12.51 -8.35
C GLY A 94 -3.18 11.23 -8.57
N ALA A 95 -3.63 10.98 -9.81
CA ALA A 95 -4.32 9.74 -10.15
C ALA A 95 -3.46 8.49 -9.92
N GLY A 96 -2.13 8.63 -10.03
CA GLY A 96 -1.17 7.56 -9.75
C GLY A 96 -1.17 7.16 -8.29
N ASP A 97 -1.23 8.13 -7.38
CA ASP A 97 -1.23 7.92 -5.93
C ASP A 97 -2.48 7.19 -5.46
N ILE A 98 -3.66 7.54 -6.02
CA ILE A 98 -4.92 6.84 -5.73
C ILE A 98 -4.84 5.37 -6.12
N LYS A 99 -4.30 5.08 -7.31
CA LYS A 99 -4.07 3.71 -7.77
C LYS A 99 -3.10 2.96 -6.85
N LEU A 100 -2.08 3.66 -6.34
CA LEU A 100 -1.12 3.08 -5.41
C LEU A 100 -1.77 2.73 -4.08
N PHE A 101 -2.66 3.59 -3.55
CA PHE A 101 -3.48 3.27 -2.37
C PHE A 101 -4.40 2.07 -2.62
N SER A 102 -4.93 1.90 -3.85
CA SER A 102 -5.72 0.72 -4.22
C SER A 102 -4.87 -0.56 -4.24
N VAL A 103 -3.61 -0.48 -4.68
CA VAL A 103 -2.67 -1.62 -4.59
C VAL A 103 -2.46 -2.01 -3.12
N ILE A 104 -2.18 -1.05 -2.23
CA ILE A 104 -1.99 -1.30 -0.81
C ILE A 104 -3.26 -1.93 -0.20
N ALA A 105 -4.44 -1.41 -0.54
CA ALA A 105 -5.74 -1.98 -0.12
C ALA A 105 -5.91 -3.42 -0.59
N GLY A 106 -5.45 -3.75 -1.80
CA GLY A 106 -5.50 -5.12 -2.34
C GLY A 106 -4.62 -6.12 -1.59
N PHE A 107 -3.56 -5.67 -0.90
CA PHE A 107 -2.67 -6.52 -0.10
C PHE A 107 -3.04 -6.59 1.37
N LEU A 108 -3.49 -5.49 1.96
CA LEU A 108 -3.68 -5.34 3.40
C LEU A 108 -5.16 -5.46 3.80
N THR A 109 -5.42 -5.64 5.08
CA THR A 109 -6.78 -5.49 5.62
C THR A 109 -7.16 -4.00 5.66
N LEU A 110 -8.47 -3.69 5.63
CA LEU A 110 -8.93 -2.31 5.70
C LEU A 110 -8.40 -1.54 6.92
N LYS A 111 -8.34 -2.19 8.09
CA LYS A 111 -7.78 -1.58 9.31
C LYS A 111 -6.32 -1.17 9.12
N THR A 112 -5.52 -2.07 8.58
CA THR A 112 -4.09 -1.84 8.31
C THR A 112 -3.89 -0.79 7.23
N TRP A 113 -4.72 -0.83 6.18
CA TRP A 113 -4.71 0.16 5.11
C TRP A 113 -4.95 1.57 5.64
N TRP A 114 -5.93 1.76 6.56
CA TRP A 114 -6.19 3.06 7.19
C TRP A 114 -4.97 3.61 7.92
N VAL A 115 -4.27 2.80 8.71
CA VAL A 115 -3.03 3.21 9.40
C VAL A 115 -1.97 3.70 8.40
N CYS A 116 -1.80 2.99 7.27
CA CYS A 116 -0.89 3.42 6.22
C CYS A 116 -1.31 4.75 5.57
N VAL A 117 -2.63 4.95 5.35
CA VAL A 117 -3.19 6.18 4.81
C VAL A 117 -2.95 7.36 5.75
N GLU A 118 -3.32 7.23 7.03
CA GLU A 118 -3.12 8.27 8.04
C GLU A 118 -1.65 8.69 8.13
N ALA A 119 -0.74 7.71 8.22
CA ALA A 119 0.69 7.99 8.28
C ALA A 119 1.21 8.64 6.98
N ALA A 120 0.73 8.21 5.81
CA ALA A 120 1.11 8.80 4.53
C ALA A 120 0.66 10.27 4.43
N PHE A 121 -0.57 10.59 4.85
CA PHE A 121 -1.06 11.96 4.87
C PHE A 121 -0.33 12.83 5.89
N LEU A 122 0.03 12.30 7.05
CA LEU A 122 0.81 13.01 8.07
C LEU A 122 2.19 13.39 7.53
N VAL A 123 2.90 12.44 6.92
CA VAL A 123 4.20 12.68 6.28
C VAL A 123 4.05 13.64 5.09
N GLY A 124 3.02 13.48 4.27
CA GLY A 124 2.73 14.35 3.13
C GLY A 124 2.45 15.79 3.58
N ALA A 125 1.68 15.99 4.65
CA ALA A 125 1.40 17.29 5.23
C ALA A 125 2.69 17.94 5.80
N ALA A 126 3.52 17.18 6.51
CA ALA A 126 4.80 17.65 7.02
C ALA A 126 5.74 18.09 5.87
N MET A 127 5.85 17.30 4.81
CA MET A 127 6.64 17.65 3.62
C MET A 127 6.09 18.87 2.89
N GLY A 128 4.76 18.99 2.77
CA GLY A 128 4.09 20.14 2.17
C GLY A 128 4.33 21.41 2.97
N LEU A 129 4.18 21.35 4.30
CA LEU A 129 4.44 22.45 5.20
C LEU A 129 5.91 22.90 5.15
N PHE A 130 6.85 21.94 5.16
CA PHE A 130 8.26 22.23 5.01
C PHE A 130 8.56 22.97 3.70
N LYS A 131 8.04 22.50 2.56
CA LYS A 131 8.18 23.17 1.27
C LYS A 131 7.58 24.57 1.26
N LEU A 132 6.44 24.76 1.93
CA LEU A 132 5.78 26.08 2.03
C LEU A 132 6.63 27.07 2.83
N LEU A 133 7.18 26.64 3.97
CA LEU A 133 8.02 27.48 4.84
C LEU A 133 9.35 27.85 4.16
N PHE A 134 9.93 26.94 3.38
CA PHE A 134 11.21 27.12 2.70
C PHE A 134 11.07 27.44 1.20
N LYS A 135 9.90 27.92 0.76
CA LYS A 135 9.61 28.26 -0.64
C LYS A 135 10.66 29.13 -1.32
N ASN A 136 11.30 30.05 -0.58
CA ASN A 136 12.32 30.96 -1.10
C ASN A 136 13.68 30.27 -1.38
N TYR A 137 13.91 29.08 -0.80
CA TYR A 137 15.15 28.32 -0.93
C TYR A 137 15.05 27.11 -1.87
N VAL A 138 13.82 26.64 -2.16
CA VAL A 138 13.57 25.44 -2.96
C VAL A 138 13.02 25.86 -4.32
N LYS A 139 13.85 25.79 -5.37
CA LYS A 139 13.52 26.22 -6.74
C LYS A 139 12.37 25.46 -7.40
N ASP A 140 12.08 24.22 -6.95
CA ASP A 140 11.03 23.33 -7.51
C ASP A 140 9.92 23.03 -6.49
N ALA A 141 9.34 24.08 -5.88
CA ALA A 141 8.31 23.92 -4.86
C ALA A 141 6.97 23.34 -5.35
N HIS A 142 6.77 23.23 -6.68
CA HIS A 142 5.47 22.91 -7.26
C HIS A 142 5.12 21.42 -7.34
N THR A 143 6.10 20.51 -7.35
CA THR A 143 5.82 19.07 -7.46
C THR A 143 6.15 18.34 -6.15
N ILE A 144 5.13 17.84 -5.47
CA ILE A 144 5.27 16.92 -4.34
C ILE A 144 5.01 15.51 -4.89
N HIS A 145 6.05 14.68 -4.95
CA HIS A 145 5.89 13.26 -5.25
C HIS A 145 5.24 12.54 -4.06
N PHE A 146 3.91 12.44 -4.09
CA PHE A 146 3.14 11.87 -2.97
C PHE A 146 3.40 10.37 -2.78
N SER A 147 4.00 9.71 -3.75
CA SER A 147 4.48 8.33 -3.65
C SER A 147 5.48 8.11 -2.50
N VAL A 148 6.31 9.11 -2.16
CA VAL A 148 7.26 9.05 -1.04
C VAL A 148 6.55 9.00 0.31
N PRO A 149 5.60 9.90 0.64
CA PRO A 149 4.73 9.77 1.82
C PRO A 149 4.00 8.43 1.92
N ILE A 150 3.53 7.87 0.80
CA ILE A 150 2.86 6.56 0.79
C ILE A 150 3.81 5.45 1.22
N LEU A 151 5.04 5.44 0.69
CA LEU A 151 6.07 4.49 1.11
C LEU A 151 6.43 4.67 2.59
N ALA A 152 6.59 5.91 3.06
CA ALA A 152 6.88 6.20 4.45
C ALA A 152 5.76 5.73 5.39
N GLY A 153 4.49 5.92 5.02
CA GLY A 153 3.33 5.42 5.77
C GLY A 153 3.33 3.90 5.88
N TYR A 154 3.71 3.22 4.81
CA TYR A 154 3.85 1.76 4.84
C TYR A 154 5.02 1.29 5.72
N LEU A 155 6.16 1.98 5.65
CA LEU A 155 7.31 1.68 6.51
C LEU A 155 7.01 1.92 7.99
N TYR A 156 6.28 2.99 8.31
CA TYR A 156 5.79 3.26 9.66
C TYR A 156 4.95 2.07 10.18
N TYR A 157 4.01 1.58 9.38
CA TYR A 157 3.24 0.40 9.74
C TYR A 157 4.13 -0.82 10.01
N LEU A 158 5.14 -1.07 9.17
CA LEU A 158 6.05 -2.20 9.36
C LEU A 158 6.90 -2.09 10.62
N GLY A 159 7.28 -0.87 11.03
CA GLY A 159 8.16 -0.64 12.16
C GLY A 159 7.46 -0.55 13.52
N VAL A 160 6.25 0.01 13.56
CA VAL A 160 5.55 0.37 14.82
C VAL A 160 4.38 -0.55 15.13
N VAL A 161 3.63 -0.98 14.11
CA VAL A 161 2.34 -1.67 14.30
C VAL A 161 2.47 -3.19 14.14
N ARG A 162 3.55 -3.66 13.53
CA ARG A 162 3.86 -5.08 13.39
C ARG A 162 4.53 -5.62 14.63
#